data_30a46fc1dd8cf399c5cfa6e91774f20e
#
_entry.id   30a46fc1dd8cf399c5cfa6e91774f20e
#
_cell.length_a   1.000
_cell.length_b   1.000
_cell.length_c   1.000
_cell.angle_alpha   90.00
_cell.angle_beta   90.00
_cell.angle_gamma   90.00
#
_symmetry.space_group_name_H-M   'P 1'
#
loop_
_entity.id
_entity.type
_entity.pdbx_description
1 polymer ?
#
loop_
_entity_poly.entity_id
_entity_poly.type
_entity_poly.pdbx_seq_one_letter_code
_entity_poly.pdbx_strand_id
1 'polypeptide(L)'
;MTRTRIKICGLTREADVDAAVDAGADAIGFVLYPPSPRAVSVARAAELARRLPPFVTPVLLFVNDDPARVRDALRHVPGAMAQFHGDESPAQCVAASGDGAHRFLRAARIPLGAAGASFDLLKYASDFSHAHAILLDAEVACFGGGGKAFDWSLLPTAVDAHLVLSGGLTPANVAEGIAALRPRCRSLAVDVSSGVEADGPGMKGIKDAAKVGAFIAAVRTADLAT
;
A
#
# COMPACT_ATOMS: atom_id res chain seq x y z
N MET A 1 -11.83 13.42 15.43
CA MET A 1 -10.63 12.57 15.29
C MET A 1 -10.76 11.76 14.01
N THR A 2 -9.81 11.89 13.08
CA THR A 2 -9.80 11.14 11.82
C THR A 2 -8.97 9.87 12.01
N ARG A 3 -9.62 8.71 11.95
CA ARG A 3 -8.95 7.39 12.06
C ARG A 3 -8.04 7.15 10.85
N THR A 4 -6.78 6.80 11.07
CA THR A 4 -5.86 6.31 10.04
C THR A 4 -6.23 4.88 9.64
N ARG A 5 -6.40 4.62 8.32
CA ARG A 5 -6.62 3.27 7.79
C ARG A 5 -5.29 2.55 7.66
N ILE A 6 -5.30 1.22 7.84
CA ILE A 6 -4.10 0.40 7.89
C ILE A 6 -4.18 -0.70 6.84
N LYS A 7 -3.20 -0.74 5.94
CA LYS A 7 -3.00 -1.84 4.99
C LYS A 7 -1.75 -2.63 5.37
N ILE A 8 -1.86 -3.95 5.40
CA ILE A 8 -0.73 -4.87 5.49
C ILE A 8 -0.53 -5.51 4.12
N CYS A 9 0.65 -5.34 3.52
CA CYS A 9 0.90 -5.70 2.13
C CYS A 9 1.85 -6.89 1.96
N GLY A 10 1.61 -7.68 0.90
CA GLY A 10 2.48 -8.79 0.52
C GLY A 10 2.31 -10.03 1.39
N LEU A 11 1.06 -10.41 1.70
CA LEU A 11 0.74 -11.62 2.42
C LEU A 11 0.64 -12.82 1.48
N THR A 12 1.19 -13.95 1.91
CA THR A 12 1.28 -15.18 1.10
C THR A 12 0.72 -16.41 1.80
N ARG A 13 0.47 -16.32 3.13
CA ARG A 13 0.06 -17.42 3.99
C ARG A 13 -1.22 -17.08 4.75
N GLU A 14 -2.01 -18.10 5.05
CA GLU A 14 -3.25 -17.99 5.84
C GLU A 14 -2.99 -17.37 7.21
N ALA A 15 -2.00 -17.88 7.93
CA ALA A 15 -1.68 -17.41 9.27
C ALA A 15 -1.32 -15.91 9.31
N ASP A 16 -0.67 -15.39 8.24
CA ASP A 16 -0.34 -13.97 8.14
C ASP A 16 -1.58 -13.13 7.89
N VAL A 17 -2.53 -13.64 7.06
CA VAL A 17 -3.81 -12.97 6.81
C VAL A 17 -4.63 -12.90 8.09
N ASP A 18 -4.77 -14.04 8.79
CA ASP A 18 -5.53 -14.12 10.04
C ASP A 18 -4.94 -13.17 11.10
N ALA A 19 -3.62 -13.21 11.30
CA ALA A 19 -2.95 -12.32 12.25
C ALA A 19 -3.15 -10.82 11.93
N ALA A 20 -3.12 -10.45 10.64
CA ALA A 20 -3.33 -9.07 10.23
C ALA A 20 -4.79 -8.63 10.45
N VAL A 21 -5.75 -9.50 10.14
CA VAL A 21 -7.18 -9.26 10.37
C VAL A 21 -7.49 -9.13 11.85
N ASP A 22 -7.02 -10.08 12.66
CA ASP A 22 -7.25 -10.11 14.12
C ASP A 22 -6.63 -8.88 14.82
N ALA A 23 -5.48 -8.42 14.32
CA ALA A 23 -4.85 -7.19 14.81
C ALA A 23 -5.61 -5.92 14.40
N GLY A 24 -6.53 -5.98 13.43
CA GLY A 24 -7.39 -4.87 13.01
C GLY A 24 -6.91 -4.11 11.77
N ALA A 25 -6.31 -4.79 10.80
CA ALA A 25 -6.03 -4.22 9.48
C ALA A 25 -7.34 -3.88 8.73
N ASP A 26 -7.34 -2.77 7.99
CA ASP A 26 -8.46 -2.34 7.14
C ASP A 26 -8.34 -2.88 5.70
N ALA A 27 -7.13 -3.25 5.28
CA ALA A 27 -6.88 -3.79 3.95
C ALA A 27 -5.69 -4.77 3.95
N ILE A 28 -5.77 -5.76 3.07
CA ILE A 28 -4.76 -6.80 2.89
C ILE A 28 -4.27 -6.80 1.45
N GLY A 29 -2.96 -6.65 1.25
CA GLY A 29 -2.34 -6.60 -0.07
C GLY A 29 -1.78 -7.95 -0.53
N PHE A 30 -2.13 -8.35 -1.76
CA PHE A 30 -1.59 -9.50 -2.47
C PHE A 30 -0.80 -9.03 -3.68
N VAL A 31 0.44 -9.47 -3.82
CA VAL A 31 1.34 -9.02 -4.89
C VAL A 31 1.24 -9.98 -6.08
N LEU A 32 0.76 -9.49 -7.22
CA LEU A 32 0.64 -10.26 -8.45
C LEU A 32 1.80 -9.96 -9.43
N TYR A 33 2.97 -9.62 -8.91
CA TYR A 33 4.19 -9.33 -9.66
C TYR A 33 5.22 -10.44 -9.45
N PRO A 34 5.43 -11.35 -10.44
CA PRO A 34 6.23 -12.56 -10.28
C PRO A 34 7.66 -12.36 -9.78
N PRO A 35 8.39 -11.28 -10.12
CA PRO A 35 9.73 -11.05 -9.59
C PRO A 35 9.78 -10.72 -8.09
N SER A 36 8.64 -10.42 -7.45
CA SER A 36 8.58 -10.13 -6.03
C SER A 36 8.72 -11.42 -5.19
N PRO A 37 9.50 -11.40 -4.09
CA PRO A 37 9.52 -12.53 -3.14
C PRO A 37 8.18 -12.72 -2.41
N ARG A 38 7.24 -11.78 -2.57
CA ARG A 38 5.88 -11.79 -2.01
C ARG A 38 4.83 -12.16 -3.04
N ALA A 39 5.26 -12.62 -4.23
CA ALA A 39 4.36 -12.91 -5.32
C ALA A 39 3.42 -14.09 -4.98
N VAL A 40 2.15 -13.92 -5.33
CA VAL A 40 1.15 -14.99 -5.30
C VAL A 40 0.45 -15.06 -6.65
N SER A 41 -0.10 -16.22 -7.00
CA SER A 41 -0.99 -16.36 -8.15
C SER A 41 -2.37 -15.73 -7.88
N VAL A 42 -3.12 -15.43 -8.95
CA VAL A 42 -4.51 -14.95 -8.82
C VAL A 42 -5.37 -15.94 -8.04
N ALA A 43 -5.21 -17.25 -8.30
CA ALA A 43 -5.93 -18.30 -7.57
C ALA A 43 -5.59 -18.26 -6.07
N ARG A 44 -4.29 -18.11 -5.73
CA ARG A 44 -3.86 -18.02 -4.34
C ARG A 44 -4.37 -16.75 -3.66
N ALA A 45 -4.33 -15.62 -4.34
CA ALA A 45 -4.91 -14.37 -3.82
C ALA A 45 -6.42 -14.51 -3.55
N ALA A 46 -7.16 -15.19 -4.44
CA ALA A 46 -8.57 -15.46 -4.25
C ALA A 46 -8.84 -16.40 -3.06
N GLU A 47 -8.01 -17.44 -2.85
CA GLU A 47 -8.11 -18.30 -1.66
C GLU A 47 -7.91 -17.52 -0.36
N LEU A 48 -6.86 -16.72 -0.29
CA LEU A 48 -6.55 -15.91 0.88
C LEU A 48 -7.59 -14.83 1.12
N ALA A 49 -8.11 -14.19 0.06
CA ALA A 49 -9.13 -13.16 0.17
C ALA A 49 -10.47 -13.68 0.73
N ARG A 50 -10.82 -14.96 0.55
CA ARG A 50 -12.02 -15.57 1.15
C ARG A 50 -12.00 -15.63 2.68
N ARG A 51 -10.83 -15.44 3.31
CA ARG A 51 -10.66 -15.35 4.77
C ARG A 51 -11.00 -13.98 5.33
N LEU A 52 -11.09 -12.96 4.47
CA LEU A 52 -11.28 -11.58 4.90
C LEU A 52 -12.73 -11.35 5.35
N PRO A 53 -12.97 -10.73 6.51
CA PRO A 53 -14.30 -10.31 6.91
C PRO A 53 -14.81 -9.17 5.99
N PRO A 54 -16.12 -8.89 5.96
CA PRO A 54 -16.75 -8.00 4.97
C PRO A 54 -16.17 -6.58 4.87
N PHE A 55 -15.57 -6.06 5.94
CA PHE A 55 -15.04 -4.69 5.98
C PHE A 55 -13.51 -4.62 5.89
N VAL A 56 -12.84 -5.72 5.53
CA VAL A 56 -11.41 -5.74 5.21
C VAL A 56 -11.25 -5.87 3.69
N THR A 57 -10.62 -4.88 3.08
CA THR A 57 -10.51 -4.76 1.62
C THR A 57 -9.33 -5.57 1.09
N PRO A 58 -9.52 -6.54 0.17
CA PRO A 58 -8.41 -7.11 -0.59
C PRO A 58 -7.85 -6.08 -1.57
N VAL A 59 -6.52 -6.01 -1.70
CA VAL A 59 -5.83 -5.12 -2.65
C VAL A 59 -4.89 -5.96 -3.49
N LEU A 60 -5.06 -5.94 -4.81
CA LEU A 60 -4.21 -6.64 -5.77
C LEU A 60 -3.18 -5.68 -6.35
N LEU A 61 -1.89 -5.94 -6.09
CA LEU A 61 -0.79 -5.11 -6.55
C LEU A 61 -0.24 -5.64 -7.88
N PHE A 62 -0.16 -4.75 -8.85
CA PHE A 62 0.34 -4.98 -10.21
C PHE A 62 1.52 -4.06 -10.51
N VAL A 63 2.43 -4.51 -11.37
CA VAL A 63 3.56 -3.74 -11.88
C VAL A 63 3.62 -3.96 -13.40
N ASN A 64 3.26 -2.94 -14.18
CA ASN A 64 3.30 -2.94 -15.63
C ASN A 64 2.62 -4.16 -16.27
N ASP A 65 1.51 -4.61 -15.70
CA ASP A 65 0.79 -5.79 -16.18
C ASP A 65 -0.20 -5.43 -17.31
N ASP A 66 -0.55 -6.42 -18.11
CA ASP A 66 -1.55 -6.28 -19.17
C ASP A 66 -2.94 -5.93 -18.60
N PRO A 67 -3.64 -4.91 -19.13
CA PRO A 67 -4.94 -4.51 -18.63
C PRO A 67 -6.00 -5.62 -18.63
N ALA A 68 -5.94 -6.57 -19.56
CA ALA A 68 -6.87 -7.70 -19.58
C ALA A 68 -6.61 -8.66 -18.42
N ARG A 69 -5.32 -8.91 -18.09
CA ARG A 69 -4.93 -9.73 -16.93
C ARG A 69 -5.31 -9.07 -15.62
N VAL A 70 -5.16 -7.75 -15.49
CA VAL A 70 -5.60 -6.98 -14.32
C VAL A 70 -7.11 -7.14 -14.11
N ARG A 71 -7.91 -6.91 -15.17
CA ARG A 71 -9.38 -7.08 -15.10
C ARG A 71 -9.79 -8.50 -14.78
N ASP A 72 -9.07 -9.49 -15.32
CA ASP A 72 -9.33 -10.89 -15.00
C ASP A 72 -9.07 -11.20 -13.53
N ALA A 73 -7.95 -10.76 -12.98
CA ALA A 73 -7.62 -10.91 -11.56
C ALA A 73 -8.66 -10.26 -10.64
N LEU A 74 -9.12 -9.05 -10.99
CA LEU A 74 -10.16 -8.34 -10.23
C LEU A 74 -11.52 -9.08 -10.24
N ARG A 75 -11.87 -9.74 -11.34
CA ARG A 75 -13.05 -10.62 -11.41
C ARG A 75 -12.93 -11.87 -10.51
N HIS A 76 -11.72 -12.42 -10.38
CA HIS A 76 -11.47 -13.60 -9.54
C HIS A 76 -11.43 -13.29 -8.05
N VAL A 77 -11.20 -12.01 -7.66
CA VAL A 77 -11.19 -11.55 -6.26
C VAL A 77 -12.24 -10.44 -6.10
N PRO A 78 -13.53 -10.79 -5.95
CA PRO A 78 -14.60 -9.81 -5.83
C PRO A 78 -14.39 -8.84 -4.67
N GLY A 79 -14.66 -7.55 -4.91
CA GLY A 79 -14.45 -6.49 -3.93
C GLY A 79 -13.01 -5.99 -3.82
N ALA A 80 -12.08 -6.55 -4.60
CA ALA A 80 -10.70 -6.09 -4.58
C ALA A 80 -10.54 -4.70 -5.20
N MET A 81 -9.59 -3.93 -4.65
CA MET A 81 -9.02 -2.75 -5.28
C MET A 81 -7.76 -3.12 -6.05
N ALA A 82 -7.50 -2.47 -7.18
CA ALA A 82 -6.20 -2.55 -7.83
C ALA A 82 -5.19 -1.58 -7.16
N GLN A 83 -3.92 -1.95 -7.14
CA GLN A 83 -2.81 -1.05 -6.82
C GLN A 83 -1.79 -1.11 -7.95
N PHE A 84 -1.64 0.00 -8.69
CA PHE A 84 -0.66 0.12 -9.75
C PHE A 84 0.64 0.68 -9.17
N HIS A 85 1.72 -0.12 -9.26
CA HIS A 85 2.99 0.16 -8.59
C HIS A 85 4.18 0.23 -9.56
N GLY A 86 3.93 0.15 -10.84
CA GLY A 86 4.92 0.24 -11.92
C GLY A 86 5.02 1.64 -12.52
N ASP A 87 5.13 1.69 -13.84
CA ASP A 87 5.25 2.91 -14.64
C ASP A 87 3.98 3.17 -15.48
N GLU A 88 2.85 2.58 -15.06
CA GLU A 88 1.58 2.69 -15.76
C GLU A 88 1.16 4.17 -15.88
N SER A 89 0.78 4.60 -17.07
CA SER A 89 0.22 5.92 -17.32
C SER A 89 -1.19 6.05 -16.73
N PRO A 90 -1.73 7.29 -16.55
CA PRO A 90 -3.10 7.49 -16.11
C PRO A 90 -4.13 6.75 -16.96
N ALA A 91 -3.99 6.79 -18.29
CA ALA A 91 -4.90 6.10 -19.22
C ALA A 91 -4.83 4.57 -19.07
N GLN A 92 -3.63 4.02 -18.87
CA GLN A 92 -3.46 2.57 -18.62
C GLN A 92 -4.11 2.15 -17.30
N CYS A 93 -3.97 2.94 -16.23
CA CYS A 93 -4.61 2.65 -14.93
C CYS A 93 -6.15 2.63 -15.08
N VAL A 94 -6.74 3.61 -15.79
CA VAL A 94 -8.17 3.68 -16.03
C VAL A 94 -8.63 2.47 -16.84
N ALA A 95 -8.00 2.17 -17.97
CA ALA A 95 -8.36 1.03 -18.81
C ALA A 95 -8.21 -0.31 -18.06
N ALA A 96 -7.13 -0.48 -17.29
CA ALA A 96 -6.89 -1.69 -16.51
C ALA A 96 -7.89 -1.86 -15.36
N SER A 97 -8.38 -0.77 -14.77
CA SER A 97 -9.42 -0.81 -13.74
C SER A 97 -10.85 -0.98 -14.31
N GLY A 98 -11.00 -1.13 -15.62
CA GLY A 98 -12.29 -1.31 -16.30
C GLY A 98 -13.09 -0.01 -16.39
N ASP A 99 -12.43 1.09 -16.74
CA ASP A 99 -13.03 2.40 -16.96
C ASP A 99 -13.89 2.88 -15.77
N GLY A 100 -13.37 2.69 -14.56
CA GLY A 100 -14.03 3.09 -13.31
C GLY A 100 -14.86 1.99 -12.64
N ALA A 101 -14.95 0.79 -13.19
CA ALA A 101 -15.66 -0.33 -12.58
C ALA A 101 -14.99 -0.80 -11.27
N HIS A 102 -13.69 -0.67 -11.19
CA HIS A 102 -12.92 -1.04 -9.99
C HIS A 102 -12.14 0.15 -9.44
N ARG A 103 -12.16 0.28 -8.12
CA ARG A 103 -11.32 1.27 -7.43
C ARG A 103 -9.85 0.93 -7.58
N PHE A 104 -8.98 1.95 -7.65
CA PHE A 104 -7.55 1.71 -7.66
C PHE A 104 -6.75 2.74 -6.86
N LEU A 105 -5.60 2.30 -6.37
CA LEU A 105 -4.52 3.10 -5.80
C LEU A 105 -3.43 3.27 -6.84
N ARG A 106 -2.82 4.45 -6.89
CA ARG A 106 -1.62 4.70 -7.69
C ARG A 106 -0.42 4.94 -6.81
N ALA A 107 0.65 4.16 -6.97
CA ALA A 107 1.90 4.38 -6.24
C ALA A 107 2.72 5.49 -6.92
N ALA A 108 3.06 6.51 -6.14
CA ALA A 108 4.06 7.52 -6.48
C ALA A 108 5.38 7.09 -5.85
N ARG A 109 6.38 6.81 -6.68
CA ARG A 109 7.73 6.44 -6.22
C ARG A 109 8.52 7.73 -6.01
N ILE A 110 8.73 8.08 -4.74
CA ILE A 110 9.42 9.31 -4.34
C ILE A 110 10.93 9.05 -4.31
N PRO A 111 11.74 9.77 -5.10
CA PRO A 111 13.18 9.63 -5.07
C PRO A 111 13.76 9.89 -3.68
N LEU A 112 14.78 9.12 -3.31
CA LEU A 112 15.48 9.30 -2.03
C LEU A 112 16.44 10.49 -2.05
N GLY A 113 16.68 11.09 -0.88
CA GLY A 113 17.62 12.20 -0.70
C GLY A 113 17.17 13.47 -1.42
N ALA A 114 18.13 14.27 -1.88
CA ALA A 114 17.87 15.59 -2.49
C ALA A 114 16.98 15.54 -3.75
N ALA A 115 17.00 14.44 -4.49
CA ALA A 115 16.15 14.24 -5.66
C ALA A 115 14.65 14.20 -5.30
N GLY A 116 14.30 13.82 -4.08
CA GLY A 116 12.91 13.83 -3.59
C GLY A 116 12.30 15.24 -3.56
N ALA A 117 13.12 16.28 -3.35
CA ALA A 117 12.67 17.67 -3.34
C ALA A 117 12.16 18.15 -4.72
N SER A 118 12.57 17.52 -5.81
CA SER A 118 12.12 17.83 -7.18
C SER A 118 10.87 17.05 -7.61
N PHE A 119 10.36 16.13 -6.79
CA PHE A 119 9.16 15.36 -7.11
C PHE A 119 7.90 16.23 -6.93
N ASP A 120 7.21 16.52 -8.02
CA ASP A 120 5.97 17.31 -8.02
C ASP A 120 4.76 16.41 -7.71
N LEU A 121 4.48 16.24 -6.41
CA LEU A 121 3.34 15.45 -5.94
C LEU A 121 2.00 16.08 -6.34
N LEU A 122 1.90 17.42 -6.43
CA LEU A 122 0.64 18.08 -6.80
C LEU A 122 0.30 17.78 -8.26
N LYS A 123 1.28 17.92 -9.16
CA LYS A 123 1.12 17.53 -10.55
C LYS A 123 0.81 16.04 -10.66
N TYR A 124 1.52 15.18 -9.95
CA TYR A 124 1.29 13.73 -9.97
C TYR A 124 -0.14 13.38 -9.53
N ALA A 125 -0.63 13.95 -8.44
CA ALA A 125 -1.99 13.73 -7.97
C ALA A 125 -3.05 14.23 -8.95
N SER A 126 -2.77 15.35 -9.64
CA SER A 126 -3.63 15.88 -10.71
C SER A 126 -3.67 14.96 -11.93
N ASP A 127 -2.50 14.48 -12.40
CA ASP A 127 -2.39 13.57 -13.54
C ASP A 127 -3.16 12.25 -13.27
N PHE A 128 -3.08 11.73 -12.04
CA PHE A 128 -3.77 10.51 -11.61
C PHE A 128 -5.07 10.79 -10.84
N SER A 129 -5.83 11.82 -11.21
CA SER A 129 -7.06 12.26 -10.54
C SER A 129 -8.17 11.19 -10.48
N HIS A 130 -8.13 10.17 -11.33
CA HIS A 130 -9.02 9.02 -11.28
C HIS A 130 -8.63 7.98 -10.20
N ALA A 131 -7.42 8.06 -9.64
CA ALA A 131 -7.02 7.20 -8.52
C ALA A 131 -7.80 7.55 -7.25
N HIS A 132 -8.24 6.54 -6.52
CA HIS A 132 -8.97 6.74 -5.26
C HIS A 132 -8.05 7.18 -4.11
N ALA A 133 -6.74 6.90 -4.23
CA ALA A 133 -5.70 7.48 -3.40
C ALA A 133 -4.34 7.38 -4.09
N ILE A 134 -3.42 8.25 -3.71
CA ILE A 134 -2.01 8.19 -4.08
C ILE A 134 -1.24 7.53 -2.94
N LEU A 135 -0.58 6.42 -3.25
CA LEU A 135 0.32 5.73 -2.32
C LEU A 135 1.73 6.29 -2.50
N LEU A 136 2.30 6.81 -1.44
CA LEU A 136 3.63 7.39 -1.41
C LEU A 136 4.63 6.33 -0.98
N ASP A 137 5.49 5.86 -1.89
CA ASP A 137 6.52 4.86 -1.61
C ASP A 137 7.91 5.43 -1.92
N ALA A 138 8.93 4.97 -1.22
CA ALA A 138 10.31 5.33 -1.52
C ALA A 138 10.75 4.67 -2.84
N GLU A 139 11.38 5.46 -3.73
CA GLU A 139 11.95 4.90 -4.95
C GLU A 139 13.18 4.03 -4.61
N VAL A 140 13.09 2.76 -4.96
CA VAL A 140 14.17 1.77 -4.82
C VAL A 140 14.34 1.03 -6.14
N ALA A 141 15.50 0.43 -6.37
CA ALA A 141 15.83 -0.26 -7.62
C ALA A 141 14.87 -1.40 -8.00
N CYS A 142 14.17 -1.97 -7.02
CA CYS A 142 13.07 -2.92 -7.24
C CYS A 142 11.75 -2.29 -6.79
N PHE A 143 10.65 -2.61 -7.47
CA PHE A 143 9.33 -2.05 -7.17
C PHE A 143 8.85 -2.45 -5.77
N GLY A 144 9.05 -1.53 -4.80
CA GLY A 144 8.61 -1.66 -3.39
C GLY A 144 9.46 -2.58 -2.51
N GLY A 145 9.25 -2.46 -1.20
CA GLY A 145 9.84 -3.35 -0.19
C GLY A 145 11.32 -3.15 0.12
N GLY A 146 11.91 -2.02 -0.26
CA GLY A 146 13.31 -1.69 -0.01
C GLY A 146 13.64 -1.29 1.44
N GLY A 147 12.63 -1.13 2.30
CA GLY A 147 12.80 -0.83 3.72
C GLY A 147 13.37 0.57 4.03
N LYS A 148 13.44 1.47 3.05
CA LYS A 148 13.92 2.85 3.22
C LYS A 148 12.74 3.83 3.21
N ALA A 149 12.74 4.78 4.15
CA ALA A 149 11.82 5.91 4.15
C ALA A 149 12.45 7.07 3.35
N PHE A 150 11.62 7.82 2.63
CA PHE A 150 11.98 9.11 2.07
C PHE A 150 11.74 10.23 3.11
N ASP A 151 12.26 11.41 2.85
CA ASP A 151 12.06 12.57 3.75
C ASP A 151 10.64 13.14 3.57
N TRP A 152 9.76 12.89 4.52
CA TRP A 152 8.37 13.35 4.50
C TRP A 152 8.23 14.87 4.57
N SER A 153 9.25 15.59 5.06
CA SER A 153 9.24 17.05 5.14
C SER A 153 9.24 17.73 3.76
N LEU A 154 9.75 17.01 2.74
CA LEU A 154 9.83 17.49 1.36
C LEU A 154 8.47 17.52 0.65
N LEU A 155 7.44 16.89 1.22
CA LEU A 155 6.11 16.85 0.62
C LEU A 155 5.39 18.21 0.78
N PRO A 156 4.52 18.59 -0.18
CA PRO A 156 3.72 19.80 -0.11
C PRO A 156 2.90 19.88 1.17
N THR A 157 2.67 21.09 1.65
CA THR A 157 1.90 21.35 2.89
C THR A 157 0.40 21.12 2.75
N ALA A 158 -0.12 21.07 1.51
CA ALA A 158 -1.52 20.78 1.21
C ALA A 158 -1.61 19.99 -0.08
N VAL A 159 -2.17 18.76 0.00
CA VAL A 159 -2.44 17.88 -1.13
C VAL A 159 -3.93 17.54 -1.12
N ASP A 160 -4.66 18.00 -2.13
CA ASP A 160 -6.10 17.74 -2.25
C ASP A 160 -6.38 16.32 -2.75
N ALA A 161 -5.85 15.32 -2.04
CA ALA A 161 -5.99 13.90 -2.34
C ALA A 161 -6.08 13.05 -1.06
N HIS A 162 -6.58 11.82 -1.20
CA HIS A 162 -6.40 10.77 -0.21
C HIS A 162 -4.99 10.21 -0.36
N LEU A 163 -4.21 10.18 0.73
CA LEU A 163 -2.85 9.65 0.71
C LEU A 163 -2.74 8.33 1.47
N VAL A 164 -1.87 7.47 0.98
CA VAL A 164 -1.44 6.24 1.66
C VAL A 164 0.06 6.34 1.85
N LEU A 165 0.54 6.53 3.07
CA LEU A 165 1.96 6.54 3.37
C LEU A 165 2.51 5.13 3.38
N SER A 166 3.56 4.89 2.60
CA SER A 166 4.30 3.65 2.49
C SER A 166 5.82 3.92 2.45
N GLY A 167 6.62 2.91 2.15
CA GLY A 167 8.07 3.03 2.05
C GLY A 167 8.79 3.12 3.39
N GLY A 168 9.44 2.04 3.80
CA GLY A 168 10.26 1.98 5.00
C GLY A 168 9.54 2.15 6.33
N LEU A 169 8.21 2.03 6.35
CA LEU A 169 7.44 2.10 7.60
C LEU A 169 7.72 0.88 8.48
N THR A 170 7.77 1.15 9.78
CA THR A 170 7.96 0.19 10.87
C THR A 170 7.10 0.60 12.06
N PRO A 171 6.92 -0.27 13.08
CA PRO A 171 6.28 0.15 14.33
C PRO A 171 6.93 1.36 15.01
N ALA A 172 8.25 1.56 14.79
CA ALA A 172 9.02 2.62 15.45
C ALA A 172 8.83 4.01 14.82
N ASN A 173 8.52 4.10 13.51
CA ASN A 173 8.48 5.39 12.79
C ASN A 173 7.11 5.78 12.24
N VAL A 174 6.12 4.89 12.26
CA VAL A 174 4.81 5.15 11.64
C VAL A 174 4.06 6.31 12.29
N ALA A 175 4.21 6.50 13.61
CA ALA A 175 3.57 7.61 14.33
C ALA A 175 4.09 8.98 13.86
N GLU A 176 5.40 9.09 13.61
CA GLU A 176 6.02 10.29 13.06
C GLU A 176 5.51 10.60 11.65
N GLY A 177 5.46 9.57 10.78
CA GLY A 177 4.90 9.70 9.44
C GLY A 177 3.44 10.15 9.42
N ILE A 178 2.62 9.63 10.33
CA ILE A 178 1.21 10.04 10.50
C ILE A 178 1.14 11.52 10.93
N ALA A 179 1.91 11.93 11.92
CA ALA A 179 1.93 13.31 12.40
C ALA A 179 2.37 14.29 11.29
N ALA A 180 3.35 13.89 10.48
CA ALA A 180 3.84 14.72 9.37
C ALA A 180 2.83 14.89 8.24
N LEU A 181 2.07 13.84 7.86
CA LEU A 181 1.25 13.85 6.65
C LEU A 181 -0.24 14.13 6.90
N ARG A 182 -0.78 13.79 8.07
CA ARG A 182 -2.22 13.97 8.36
C ARG A 182 -2.74 15.39 8.09
N PRO A 183 -2.05 16.48 8.49
CA PRO A 183 -2.53 17.83 8.24
C PRO A 183 -2.43 18.26 6.77
N ARG A 184 -1.83 17.44 5.90
CA ARG A 184 -1.49 17.82 4.52
C ARG A 184 -2.40 17.20 3.46
N CYS A 185 -3.38 16.34 3.84
CA CYS A 185 -4.19 15.58 2.90
C CYS A 185 -5.66 15.46 3.33
N ARG A 186 -6.54 15.08 2.41
CA ARG A 186 -7.98 14.84 2.71
C ARG A 186 -8.19 13.73 3.73
N SER A 187 -7.45 12.65 3.61
CA SER A 187 -7.39 11.56 4.58
C SER A 187 -6.08 10.80 4.44
N LEU A 188 -5.67 10.17 5.52
CA LEU A 188 -4.43 9.39 5.57
C LEU A 188 -4.72 7.92 5.84
N ALA A 189 -4.05 7.05 5.10
CA ALA A 189 -3.84 5.65 5.40
C ALA A 189 -2.34 5.35 5.49
N VAL A 190 -1.99 4.21 6.05
CA VAL A 190 -0.62 3.69 6.08
C VAL A 190 -0.56 2.30 5.47
N ASP A 191 0.53 1.99 4.77
CA ASP A 191 0.79 0.70 4.15
C ASP A 191 2.17 0.19 4.57
N VAL A 192 2.21 -1.04 5.08
CA VAL A 192 3.47 -1.67 5.49
C VAL A 192 3.63 -3.05 4.88
N SER A 193 4.85 -3.36 4.47
CA SER A 193 5.20 -4.68 3.96
C SER A 193 6.42 -5.26 4.70
N SER A 194 7.63 -4.86 4.32
CA SER A 194 8.87 -5.41 4.90
C SER A 194 9.08 -5.08 6.37
N GLY A 195 8.59 -3.92 6.85
CA GLY A 195 8.78 -3.49 8.24
C GLY A 195 8.06 -4.33 9.30
N VAL A 196 7.21 -5.26 8.86
CA VAL A 196 6.52 -6.23 9.73
C VAL A 196 6.80 -7.68 9.31
N GLU A 197 7.88 -7.92 8.56
CA GLU A 197 8.33 -9.26 8.23
C GLU A 197 9.22 -9.85 9.33
N ALA A 198 9.25 -11.17 9.38
CA ALA A 198 10.14 -11.90 10.27
C ALA A 198 11.60 -11.65 9.89
N ASP A 199 12.47 -11.64 10.90
CA ASP A 199 13.91 -11.47 10.71
C ASP A 199 14.56 -12.78 10.28
N GLY A 200 15.66 -12.67 9.54
CA GLY A 200 16.54 -13.79 9.20
C GLY A 200 16.54 -14.18 7.71
N PRO A 201 17.54 -14.98 7.31
CA PRO A 201 17.66 -15.48 5.95
C PRO A 201 16.42 -16.29 5.54
N GLY A 202 15.90 -16.05 4.32
CA GLY A 202 14.75 -16.77 3.77
C GLY A 202 13.39 -16.33 4.33
N MET A 203 13.34 -15.37 5.25
CA MET A 203 12.08 -14.91 5.87
C MET A 203 11.36 -13.80 5.08
N LYS A 204 11.93 -13.37 3.95
CA LYS A 204 11.32 -12.33 3.10
C LYS A 204 9.94 -12.77 2.59
N GLY A 205 8.92 -11.92 2.81
CA GLY A 205 7.53 -12.23 2.49
C GLY A 205 6.76 -12.98 3.59
N ILE A 206 7.41 -13.35 4.69
CA ILE A 206 6.78 -13.98 5.85
C ILE A 206 6.52 -12.90 6.90
N LYS A 207 5.26 -12.72 7.31
CA LYS A 207 4.93 -11.71 8.33
C LYS A 207 5.19 -12.24 9.74
N ASP A 208 5.62 -11.34 10.62
CA ASP A 208 5.73 -11.57 12.05
C ASP A 208 4.46 -10.99 12.72
N ALA A 209 3.64 -11.84 13.33
CA ALA A 209 2.38 -11.45 13.94
C ALA A 209 2.57 -10.41 15.07
N ALA A 210 3.66 -10.50 15.84
CA ALA A 210 3.97 -9.54 16.90
C ALA A 210 4.32 -8.16 16.30
N LYS A 211 5.10 -8.12 15.21
CA LYS A 211 5.42 -6.87 14.51
C LYS A 211 4.19 -6.26 13.86
N VAL A 212 3.30 -7.08 13.28
CA VAL A 212 2.01 -6.62 12.72
C VAL A 212 1.16 -5.98 13.82
N GLY A 213 1.00 -6.67 14.96
CA GLY A 213 0.28 -6.13 16.12
C GLY A 213 0.89 -4.83 16.64
N ALA A 214 2.23 -4.78 16.79
CA ALA A 214 2.94 -3.59 17.24
C ALA A 214 2.77 -2.39 16.27
N PHE A 215 2.80 -2.64 14.94
CA PHE A 215 2.57 -1.61 13.94
C PHE A 215 1.16 -1.03 14.06
N ILE A 216 0.15 -1.88 14.13
CA ILE A 216 -1.25 -1.46 14.25
C ILE A 216 -1.48 -0.70 15.57
N ALA A 217 -0.90 -1.16 16.68
CA ALA A 217 -0.96 -0.47 17.96
C ALA A 217 -0.33 0.92 17.91
N ALA A 218 0.84 1.06 17.25
CA ALA A 218 1.50 2.36 17.07
C ALA A 218 0.63 3.35 16.26
N VAL A 219 -0.03 2.87 15.20
CA VAL A 219 -0.98 3.69 14.42
C VAL A 219 -2.17 4.14 15.27
N ARG A 220 -2.77 3.22 16.06
CA ARG A 220 -3.90 3.56 16.94
C ARG A 220 -3.50 4.56 18.03
N THR A 221 -2.31 4.42 18.59
CA THR A 221 -1.77 5.39 19.57
C THR A 221 -1.58 6.77 18.95
N ALA A 222 -1.03 6.84 17.72
CA ALA A 222 -0.91 8.10 16.99
C ALA A 222 -2.27 8.77 16.70
N ASP A 223 -3.32 7.97 16.44
CA ASP A 223 -4.68 8.49 16.23
C ASP A 223 -5.28 9.12 17.51
N LEU A 224 -4.88 8.66 18.70
CA LEU A 224 -5.36 9.22 19.96
C LEU A 224 -4.62 10.50 20.37
N ALA A 225 -3.41 10.69 19.86
CA ALA A 225 -2.56 11.85 20.21
C ALA A 225 -2.88 13.12 19.38
N THR A 226 -3.75 13.01 18.39
CA THR A 226 -4.17 14.07 17.45
C THR A 226 -5.67 14.29 17.52
#